data_47a922299c60f17a2f09c8346e3bd09c
#
_entry.id   47a922299c60f17a2f09c8346e3bd09c
#
_cell.length_a   1.000
_cell.length_b   1.000
_cell.length_c   1.000
_cell.angle_alpha   90.00
_cell.angle_beta   90.00
_cell.angle_gamma   90.00
#
_symmetry.space_group_name_H-M   'P 1'
#
loop_
_entity.id
_entity.type
_entity.pdbx_description
1 polymer ?
#
loop_
_entity_poly.entity_id
_entity_poly.type
_entity_poly.pdbx_seq_one_letter_code
_entity_poly.pdbx_strand_id
1 'polypeptide(L)'
;MLPMHIASAGAFIENPCRTILSDGFYSEYSRSNAQSRDQAMYAKLCSSNFQQARQAISRIQKSGIDSSFGASYGLFSPGGNGIDSSNGSLDENRFSQWKSAYCSKNSLADSSRAAEFLMQKITPQSVADAWSACMRKYEGLTCWATPNVPQHDGILLNVNWTKADSAPPQVQHSFLTRGAASKFKGTGTGKILPVGYELNAGTLHIAIARETDKSIVASLQVNHEGMEHSCNVFIPGDRDFALTTPFVRR
;
A
#
# COMPACT_ATOMS: atom_id res chain seq x y z
N MET A 1 -36.06 23.39 -10.31
CA MET A 1 -34.70 23.62 -9.79
C MET A 1 -34.35 22.45 -8.92
N LEU A 2 -33.54 21.51 -9.42
CA LEU A 2 -33.04 20.36 -8.68
C LEU A 2 -31.74 20.76 -7.98
N PRO A 3 -31.53 20.45 -6.70
CA PRO A 3 -30.27 20.75 -6.04
C PRO A 3 -29.18 19.81 -6.58
N MET A 4 -28.13 20.41 -7.13
CA MET A 4 -26.88 19.73 -7.47
C MET A 4 -26.22 19.24 -6.17
N HIS A 5 -26.24 17.94 -5.90
CA HIS A 5 -25.38 17.35 -4.88
C HIS A 5 -23.94 17.41 -5.37
N ILE A 6 -23.17 18.35 -4.82
CA ILE A 6 -21.72 18.39 -4.95
C ILE A 6 -21.22 17.20 -4.12
N ALA A 7 -20.77 16.13 -4.81
CA ALA A 7 -20.03 15.03 -4.18
C ALA A 7 -18.75 15.65 -3.61
N SER A 8 -18.70 15.77 -2.30
CA SER A 8 -17.50 16.16 -1.56
C SER A 8 -16.43 15.11 -1.86
N ALA A 9 -15.40 15.49 -2.60
CA ALA A 9 -14.20 14.68 -2.77
C ALA A 9 -13.60 14.53 -1.34
N GLY A 10 -13.80 13.33 -0.76
CA GLY A 10 -13.29 13.01 0.56
C GLY A 10 -11.79 13.28 0.59
N ALA A 11 -11.37 14.25 1.37
CA ALA A 11 -9.98 14.49 1.66
C ALA A 11 -9.38 13.16 2.13
N PHE A 12 -8.34 12.70 1.44
CA PHE A 12 -7.57 11.53 1.85
C PHE A 12 -6.94 11.86 3.20
N ILE A 13 -7.61 11.45 4.29
CA ILE A 13 -7.05 11.58 5.64
C ILE A 13 -5.81 10.70 5.64
N GLU A 14 -4.64 11.32 5.71
CA GLU A 14 -3.38 10.56 5.83
C GLU A 14 -3.47 9.72 7.09
N ASN A 15 -3.39 8.41 6.91
CA ASN A 15 -3.39 7.45 7.99
C ASN A 15 -2.17 7.72 8.89
N PRO A 16 -2.32 8.16 10.15
CA PRO A 16 -1.19 8.50 11.02
C PRO A 16 -0.26 7.31 11.27
N CYS A 17 -0.75 6.08 11.11
CA CYS A 17 0.07 4.88 11.23
C CYS A 17 1.14 4.79 10.13
N ARG A 18 0.96 5.46 8.99
CA ARG A 18 1.94 5.48 7.89
C ARG A 18 3.28 6.04 8.29
N THR A 19 3.32 7.00 9.20
CA THR A 19 4.58 7.59 9.67
C THR A 19 5.47 6.53 10.31
N ILE A 20 4.90 5.65 11.14
CA ILE A 20 5.63 4.56 11.81
C ILE A 20 6.32 3.68 10.76
N LEU A 21 5.58 3.24 9.75
CA LEU A 21 6.11 2.36 8.70
C LEU A 21 7.13 3.08 7.81
N SER A 22 6.87 4.34 7.45
CA SER A 22 7.78 5.14 6.65
C SER A 22 9.09 5.41 7.35
N ASP A 23 9.09 5.73 8.63
CA ASP A 23 10.31 6.00 9.39
C ASP A 23 11.16 4.73 9.52
N GLY A 24 10.54 3.58 9.79
CA GLY A 24 11.24 2.29 9.76
C GLY A 24 11.81 1.94 8.39
N PHE A 25 11.06 2.21 7.32
CA PHE A 25 11.53 2.00 5.96
C PHE A 25 12.77 2.83 5.63
N TYR A 26 12.77 4.13 5.94
CA TYR A 26 13.94 4.98 5.65
C TYR A 26 15.15 4.64 6.53
N SER A 27 14.96 4.15 7.75
CA SER A 27 16.06 3.71 8.62
C SER A 27 16.77 2.46 8.08
N GLU A 28 16.04 1.57 7.40
CA GLU A 28 16.56 0.33 6.83
C GLU A 28 16.89 0.43 5.33
N TYR A 29 16.59 1.56 4.71
CA TYR A 29 16.70 1.72 3.26
C TYR A 29 18.09 1.36 2.72
N SER A 30 19.16 1.81 3.39
CA SER A 30 20.55 1.54 2.97
C SER A 30 20.98 0.08 3.11
N ARG A 31 20.36 -0.64 4.03
CA ARG A 31 20.71 -2.03 4.36
C ARG A 31 19.88 -3.04 3.60
N SER A 32 18.77 -2.62 3.00
CA SER A 32 17.83 -3.50 2.34
C SER A 32 18.24 -3.84 0.91
N ASN A 33 17.68 -4.95 0.40
CA ASN A 33 17.87 -5.37 -0.99
C ASN A 33 17.40 -4.27 -1.95
N ALA A 34 18.25 -3.94 -2.94
CA ALA A 34 17.99 -2.87 -3.90
C ALA A 34 16.64 -3.00 -4.61
N GLN A 35 16.30 -4.19 -5.09
CA GLN A 35 15.04 -4.42 -5.81
C GLN A 35 13.82 -4.14 -4.92
N SER A 36 13.81 -4.66 -3.69
CA SER A 36 12.67 -4.49 -2.78
C SER A 36 12.48 -3.04 -2.34
N ARG A 37 13.58 -2.35 -2.00
CA ARG A 37 13.53 -0.93 -1.60
C ARG A 37 13.08 -0.03 -2.74
N ASP A 38 13.55 -0.33 -3.97
CA ASP A 38 13.22 0.44 -5.14
C ASP A 38 11.74 0.28 -5.52
N GLN A 39 11.19 -0.94 -5.41
CA GLN A 39 9.75 -1.19 -5.60
C GLN A 39 8.90 -0.42 -4.58
N ALA A 40 9.27 -0.47 -3.29
CA ALA A 40 8.57 0.24 -2.24
C ALA A 40 8.61 1.76 -2.47
N MET A 41 9.77 2.28 -2.86
CA MET A 41 9.92 3.71 -3.16
C MET A 41 9.16 4.12 -4.41
N TYR A 42 9.12 3.29 -5.45
CA TYR A 42 8.33 3.53 -6.64
C TYR A 42 6.84 3.64 -6.30
N ALA A 43 6.30 2.67 -5.58
CA ALA A 43 4.91 2.71 -5.13
C ALA A 43 4.63 3.96 -4.26
N LYS A 44 5.56 4.33 -3.38
CA LYS A 44 5.48 5.55 -2.57
C LYS A 44 5.41 6.81 -3.42
N LEU A 45 6.27 6.95 -4.42
CA LEU A 45 6.26 8.11 -5.32
C LEU A 45 4.97 8.18 -6.15
N CYS A 46 4.45 7.05 -6.63
CA CYS A 46 3.18 6.99 -7.35
C CYS A 46 1.99 7.44 -6.48
N SER A 47 2.02 7.15 -5.19
CA SER A 47 0.98 7.57 -4.24
C SER A 47 1.15 9.02 -3.73
N SER A 48 2.30 9.66 -3.98
CA SER A 48 2.65 10.96 -3.41
C SER A 48 2.22 12.12 -4.29
N ASN A 49 1.92 13.27 -3.67
CA ASN A 49 1.96 14.55 -4.36
C ASN A 49 3.41 15.03 -4.49
N PHE A 50 3.63 16.16 -5.16
CA PHE A 50 4.97 16.70 -5.40
C PHE A 50 5.76 16.96 -4.13
N GLN A 51 5.15 17.58 -3.12
CA GLN A 51 5.82 17.89 -1.86
C GLN A 51 6.20 16.64 -1.07
N GLN A 52 5.32 15.66 -1.01
CA GLN A 52 5.57 14.37 -0.38
C GLN A 52 6.68 13.59 -1.11
N ALA A 53 6.70 13.62 -2.44
CA ALA A 53 7.75 12.99 -3.24
C ALA A 53 9.11 13.65 -2.99
N ARG A 54 9.17 14.99 -2.94
CA ARG A 54 10.37 15.75 -2.61
C ARG A 54 10.91 15.39 -1.22
N GLN A 55 10.04 15.31 -0.21
CA GLN A 55 10.43 14.89 1.13
C GLN A 55 10.98 13.46 1.17
N ALA A 56 10.31 12.53 0.48
CA ALA A 56 10.72 11.13 0.40
C ALA A 56 12.11 10.99 -0.22
N ILE A 57 12.36 11.69 -1.33
CA ILE A 57 13.67 11.69 -2.02
C ILE A 57 14.74 12.32 -1.13
N SER A 58 14.45 13.46 -0.49
CA SER A 58 15.39 14.10 0.43
C SER A 58 15.79 13.20 1.61
N ARG A 59 14.88 12.39 2.12
CA ARG A 59 15.19 11.41 3.17
C ARG A 59 16.16 10.33 2.70
N ILE A 60 15.99 9.83 1.46
CA ILE A 60 16.91 8.85 0.87
C ILE A 60 18.30 9.46 0.67
N GLN A 61 18.38 10.67 0.15
CA GLN A 61 19.66 11.36 -0.06
C GLN A 61 20.44 11.54 1.26
N LYS A 62 19.74 11.87 2.34
CA LYS A 62 20.35 11.98 3.69
C LYS A 62 20.84 10.66 4.27
N SER A 63 20.31 9.52 3.82
CA SER A 63 20.78 8.20 4.26
C SER A 63 22.10 7.76 3.61
N GLY A 64 22.73 8.62 2.81
CA GLY A 64 24.05 8.37 2.20
C GLY A 64 24.03 7.38 1.04
N ILE A 65 22.84 7.07 0.50
CA ILE A 65 22.73 6.20 -0.65
C ILE A 65 22.92 6.98 -1.91
N ASP A 66 23.78 6.43 -2.76
CA ASP A 66 24.10 6.90 -4.09
C ASP A 66 22.81 7.16 -4.90
N SER A 67 22.84 8.19 -5.71
CA SER A 67 21.75 8.67 -6.58
C SER A 67 21.28 7.67 -7.65
N SER A 68 21.70 6.40 -7.55
CA SER A 68 21.34 5.33 -8.50
C SER A 68 19.84 5.10 -8.63
N PHE A 69 19.06 5.30 -7.55
CA PHE A 69 17.61 5.19 -7.57
C PHE A 69 16.99 6.14 -8.60
N GLY A 70 17.31 7.42 -8.53
CA GLY A 70 16.74 8.42 -9.44
C GLY A 70 17.13 8.23 -10.89
N ALA A 71 18.36 7.77 -11.15
CA ALA A 71 18.83 7.45 -12.50
C ALA A 71 18.09 6.23 -13.07
N SER A 72 17.89 5.20 -12.25
CA SER A 72 17.17 3.97 -12.64
C SER A 72 15.71 4.24 -13.01
N TYR A 73 15.04 5.17 -12.31
CA TYR A 73 13.64 5.53 -12.58
C TYR A 73 13.48 6.74 -13.52
N GLY A 74 14.57 7.28 -14.06
CA GLY A 74 14.52 8.45 -14.95
C GLY A 74 14.08 9.76 -14.26
N LEU A 75 13.96 9.76 -12.94
CA LEU A 75 13.72 10.96 -12.14
C LEU A 75 14.94 11.87 -12.12
N PHE A 76 16.13 11.28 -12.25
CA PHE A 76 17.42 11.95 -12.28
C PHE A 76 18.13 11.64 -13.60
N SER A 77 18.36 12.62 -14.43
CA SER A 77 19.21 12.43 -15.63
C SER A 77 20.67 12.53 -15.26
N PRO A 78 21.52 11.58 -15.66
CA PRO A 78 22.96 11.76 -15.60
C PRO A 78 23.39 12.75 -16.72
N GLY A 79 23.20 14.02 -16.55
CA GLY A 79 23.46 15.02 -17.58
C GLY A 79 22.80 16.37 -17.33
N GLY A 80 22.59 16.75 -16.10
CA GLY A 80 22.37 18.13 -15.70
C GLY A 80 20.94 18.68 -15.84
N ASN A 81 19.96 17.89 -16.23
CA ASN A 81 18.56 18.31 -16.28
C ASN A 81 17.63 17.41 -15.45
N GLY A 82 18.14 16.59 -14.55
CA GLY A 82 17.43 15.88 -13.51
C GLY A 82 17.44 16.65 -12.20
N ILE A 83 17.12 16.01 -11.10
CA ILE A 83 17.42 16.61 -9.81
C ILE A 83 18.91 16.84 -9.78
N ASP A 84 19.31 18.11 -9.77
CA ASP A 84 20.69 18.48 -9.58
C ASP A 84 21.08 17.94 -8.20
N SER A 85 21.98 16.97 -8.19
CA SER A 85 22.49 16.37 -6.96
C SER A 85 23.16 17.41 -6.05
N SER A 86 23.52 18.56 -6.60
CA SER A 86 24.11 19.68 -5.85
C SER A 86 23.05 20.60 -5.20
N ASN A 87 21.85 20.71 -5.77
CA ASN A 87 20.79 21.61 -5.27
C ASN A 87 19.50 20.94 -4.83
N GLY A 88 19.36 19.62 -4.97
CA GLY A 88 18.26 18.84 -4.37
C GLY A 88 16.84 19.20 -4.79
N SER A 89 16.65 19.91 -5.91
CA SER A 89 15.34 20.37 -6.34
C SER A 89 14.71 19.42 -7.36
N LEU A 90 13.70 18.67 -6.93
CA LEU A 90 12.78 18.00 -7.84
C LEU A 90 11.94 19.05 -8.55
N ASP A 91 11.90 19.03 -9.88
CA ASP A 91 11.03 19.86 -10.71
C ASP A 91 9.63 19.24 -10.75
N GLU A 92 8.61 20.03 -10.41
CA GLU A 92 7.21 19.59 -10.35
C GLU A 92 6.68 19.10 -11.72
N ASN A 93 7.04 19.77 -12.80
CA ASN A 93 6.64 19.39 -14.16
C ASN A 93 7.22 18.03 -14.54
N ARG A 94 8.47 17.78 -14.22
CA ARG A 94 9.11 16.48 -14.44
C ARG A 94 8.52 15.38 -13.60
N PHE A 95 8.26 15.66 -12.32
CA PHE A 95 7.59 14.70 -11.46
C PHE A 95 6.22 14.34 -12.01
N SER A 96 5.45 15.32 -12.46
CA SER A 96 4.13 15.12 -13.05
C SER A 96 4.20 14.28 -14.35
N GLN A 97 5.15 14.57 -15.25
CA GLN A 97 5.38 13.79 -16.45
C GLN A 97 5.80 12.35 -16.13
N TRP A 98 6.73 12.17 -15.21
CA TRP A 98 7.16 10.87 -14.74
C TRP A 98 5.98 10.09 -14.15
N LYS A 99 5.20 10.71 -13.28
CA LYS A 99 4.03 10.09 -12.66
C LYS A 99 3.00 9.65 -13.69
N SER A 100 2.72 10.48 -14.69
CA SER A 100 1.82 10.15 -15.80
C SER A 100 2.33 8.97 -16.64
N ALA A 101 3.64 8.89 -16.87
CA ALA A 101 4.23 7.84 -17.67
C ALA A 101 4.29 6.49 -16.94
N TYR A 102 4.60 6.50 -15.66
CA TYR A 102 4.91 5.27 -14.92
C TYR A 102 3.82 4.82 -13.96
N CYS A 103 3.03 5.74 -13.40
CA CYS A 103 2.04 5.42 -12.37
C CYS A 103 0.62 5.25 -12.89
N SER A 104 0.38 5.45 -14.20
CA SER A 104 -0.95 5.47 -14.79
C SER A 104 -1.73 4.14 -14.69
N LYS A 105 -1.05 3.04 -14.45
CA LYS A 105 -1.65 1.70 -14.35
C LYS A 105 -2.40 1.45 -13.05
N ASN A 106 -2.09 2.20 -11.99
CA ASN A 106 -2.65 2.00 -10.66
C ASN A 106 -3.29 3.29 -10.14
N SER A 107 -4.38 3.16 -9.40
CA SER A 107 -4.95 4.30 -8.68
C SER A 107 -3.98 4.82 -7.61
N LEU A 108 -4.17 6.09 -7.18
CA LEU A 108 -3.42 6.64 -6.04
C LEU A 108 -3.59 5.80 -4.77
N ALA A 109 -4.82 5.31 -4.55
CA ALA A 109 -5.15 4.49 -3.40
C ALA A 109 -4.43 3.13 -3.45
N ASP A 110 -4.38 2.47 -4.62
CA ASP A 110 -3.70 1.19 -4.78
C ASP A 110 -2.19 1.34 -4.67
N SER A 111 -1.62 2.40 -5.26
CA SER A 111 -0.20 2.72 -5.09
C SER A 111 0.17 2.95 -3.63
N SER A 112 -0.71 3.60 -2.87
CA SER A 112 -0.53 3.84 -1.44
C SER A 112 -0.52 2.55 -0.62
N ARG A 113 -1.48 1.66 -0.88
CA ARG A 113 -1.56 0.34 -0.23
C ARG A 113 -0.39 -0.56 -0.63
N ALA A 114 0.02 -0.50 -1.91
CA ALA A 114 1.22 -1.19 -2.38
C ALA A 114 2.47 -0.70 -1.66
N ALA A 115 2.65 0.60 -1.49
CA ALA A 115 3.77 1.17 -0.75
C ALA A 115 3.81 0.67 0.70
N GLU A 116 2.68 0.66 1.40
CA GLU A 116 2.58 0.14 2.77
C GLU A 116 2.98 -1.34 2.84
N PHE A 117 2.46 -2.16 1.93
CA PHE A 117 2.80 -3.59 1.89
C PHE A 117 4.27 -3.85 1.56
N LEU A 118 4.83 -3.13 0.58
CA LEU A 118 6.22 -3.28 0.17
C LEU A 118 7.20 -2.76 1.24
N MET A 119 6.87 -1.68 1.92
CA MET A 119 7.66 -1.16 3.05
C MET A 119 7.74 -2.16 4.20
N GLN A 120 6.66 -2.88 4.51
CA GLN A 120 6.66 -3.91 5.54
C GLN A 120 7.66 -5.04 5.27
N LYS A 121 7.94 -5.38 4.00
CA LYS A 121 8.95 -6.38 3.62
C LYS A 121 10.38 -5.96 3.99
N ILE A 122 10.61 -4.70 4.25
CA ILE A 122 11.92 -4.09 4.45
C ILE A 122 12.13 -3.68 5.89
N THR A 123 11.08 -3.18 6.54
CA THR A 123 11.16 -2.70 7.93
C THR A 123 11.37 -3.85 8.90
N PRO A 124 12.05 -3.59 10.04
CA PRO A 124 12.15 -4.56 11.13
C PRO A 124 10.77 -5.01 11.62
N GLN A 125 10.66 -6.25 12.06
CA GLN A 125 9.40 -6.82 12.55
C GLN A 125 8.76 -5.96 13.65
N SER A 126 9.55 -5.40 14.54
CA SER A 126 9.07 -4.50 15.62
C SER A 126 8.36 -3.26 15.09
N VAL A 127 8.80 -2.71 13.96
CA VAL A 127 8.14 -1.56 13.29
C VAL A 127 6.85 -2.01 12.62
N ALA A 128 6.86 -3.16 11.94
CA ALA A 128 5.67 -3.73 11.32
C ALA A 128 4.59 -4.05 12.38
N ASP A 129 5.00 -4.55 13.55
CA ASP A 129 4.12 -4.83 14.68
C ASP A 129 3.55 -3.55 15.29
N ALA A 130 4.36 -2.51 15.46
CA ALA A 130 3.92 -1.19 15.95
C ALA A 130 2.92 -0.55 14.97
N TRP A 131 3.17 -0.65 13.67
CA TRP A 131 2.24 -0.21 12.64
C TRP A 131 0.92 -1.00 12.69
N SER A 132 0.98 -2.32 12.77
CA SER A 132 -0.21 -3.17 12.90
C SER A 132 -0.98 -2.86 14.19
N ALA A 133 -0.30 -2.57 15.30
CA ALA A 133 -0.93 -2.14 16.55
C ALA A 133 -1.63 -0.79 16.42
N CYS A 134 -1.07 0.13 15.63
CA CYS A 134 -1.71 1.40 15.29
C CYS A 134 -2.97 1.16 14.44
N MET A 135 -2.90 0.30 13.42
CA MET A 135 -4.04 -0.04 12.55
C MET A 135 -5.24 -0.59 13.32
N ARG A 136 -4.98 -1.38 14.38
CA ARG A 136 -6.04 -1.94 15.25
C ARG A 136 -6.80 -0.90 16.08
N LYS A 137 -6.29 0.33 16.19
CA LYS A 137 -6.95 1.40 16.97
C LYS A 137 -8.03 2.15 16.21
N TYR A 138 -8.15 1.93 14.89
CA TYR A 138 -9.21 2.57 14.11
C TYR A 138 -10.56 1.96 14.43
N GLU A 139 -11.56 2.82 14.66
CA GLU A 139 -12.93 2.41 14.90
C GLU A 139 -13.57 1.79 13.64
N GLY A 140 -14.44 0.81 13.87
CA GLY A 140 -15.16 0.13 12.82
C GLY A 140 -14.33 -0.95 12.12
N LEU A 141 -14.59 -1.15 10.83
CA LEU A 141 -13.94 -2.15 10.01
C LEU A 141 -12.63 -1.61 9.43
N THR A 142 -11.52 -2.28 9.73
CA THR A 142 -10.20 -1.96 9.19
C THR A 142 -9.55 -3.22 8.62
N CYS A 143 -8.95 -3.11 7.43
CA CYS A 143 -8.24 -4.21 6.80
C CYS A 143 -6.85 -3.79 6.35
N TRP A 144 -5.88 -4.68 6.52
CA TRP A 144 -4.53 -4.53 5.97
C TRP A 144 -3.90 -5.89 5.69
N ALA A 145 -2.95 -5.91 4.77
CA ALA A 145 -2.16 -7.10 4.47
C ALA A 145 -0.79 -7.01 5.10
N THR A 146 -0.31 -8.15 5.63
CA THR A 146 1.07 -8.31 6.05
C THR A 146 1.73 -9.43 5.27
N PRO A 147 3.01 -9.30 4.88
CA PRO A 147 3.76 -10.41 4.31
C PRO A 147 3.80 -11.55 5.31
N ASN A 148 3.45 -12.75 4.90
CA ASN A 148 3.55 -13.93 5.76
C ASN A 148 4.98 -14.48 5.66
N VAL A 149 5.83 -14.09 6.60
CA VAL A 149 7.17 -14.65 6.74
C VAL A 149 7.07 -15.79 7.76
N PRO A 150 7.37 -17.04 7.43
CA PRO A 150 8.43 -17.53 6.54
C PRO A 150 7.99 -18.10 5.17
N GLN A 151 6.71 -18.12 4.85
CA GLN A 151 6.24 -18.59 3.54
C GLN A 151 6.31 -17.46 2.53
N HIS A 152 7.27 -17.48 1.60
CA HIS A 152 7.50 -16.43 0.61
C HIS A 152 6.27 -16.05 -0.23
N ASP A 153 5.31 -16.96 -0.38
CA ASP A 153 4.12 -16.78 -1.23
C ASP A 153 2.85 -16.45 -0.44
N GLY A 154 2.92 -16.52 0.90
CA GLY A 154 1.80 -16.30 1.79
C GLY A 154 1.61 -14.85 2.15
N ILE A 155 0.35 -14.45 2.24
CA ILE A 155 -0.09 -13.16 2.75
C ILE A 155 -1.04 -13.40 3.91
N LEU A 156 -0.90 -12.61 4.95
CA LEU A 156 -1.86 -12.56 6.02
C LEU A 156 -2.74 -11.31 5.82
N LEU A 157 -3.99 -11.53 5.46
CA LEU A 157 -4.99 -10.48 5.46
C LEU A 157 -5.55 -10.34 6.88
N ASN A 158 -5.42 -9.15 7.44
CA ASN A 158 -5.92 -8.81 8.76
C ASN A 158 -7.23 -8.06 8.60
N VAL A 159 -8.29 -8.56 9.21
CA VAL A 159 -9.62 -7.94 9.26
C VAL A 159 -9.89 -7.61 10.72
N ASN A 160 -10.01 -6.35 11.06
CA ASN A 160 -10.19 -5.88 12.42
C ASN A 160 -11.53 -5.17 12.60
N TRP A 161 -12.23 -5.51 13.67
CA TRP A 161 -13.44 -4.84 14.11
C TRP A 161 -13.26 -4.32 15.54
N THR A 162 -13.51 -3.03 15.77
CA THR A 162 -13.18 -2.36 17.06
C THR A 162 -14.39 -1.92 17.88
N LYS A 163 -15.61 -2.24 17.50
CA LYS A 163 -16.78 -2.00 18.37
C LYS A 163 -17.12 -3.24 19.18
N ALA A 164 -16.88 -3.20 20.50
CA ALA A 164 -17.09 -4.36 21.39
C ALA A 164 -18.50 -4.45 22.00
N ASP A 165 -19.21 -3.32 22.10
CA ASP A 165 -20.44 -3.22 22.92
C ASP A 165 -21.75 -3.41 22.12
N SER A 166 -21.66 -3.84 20.88
CA SER A 166 -22.78 -4.01 19.97
C SER A 166 -22.78 -5.40 19.33
N ALA A 167 -23.90 -5.78 18.74
CA ALA A 167 -23.99 -7.02 17.98
C ALA A 167 -22.88 -7.12 16.92
N PRO A 168 -22.28 -8.30 16.70
CA PRO A 168 -21.21 -8.45 15.71
C PRO A 168 -21.73 -8.10 14.31
N PRO A 169 -20.98 -7.34 13.51
CA PRO A 169 -21.35 -7.03 12.14
C PRO A 169 -21.32 -8.29 11.26
N GLN A 170 -22.25 -8.36 10.30
CA GLN A 170 -22.36 -9.47 9.37
C GLN A 170 -21.76 -9.11 8.01
N VAL A 171 -20.98 -10.02 7.45
CA VAL A 171 -20.42 -9.91 6.10
C VAL A 171 -21.56 -9.95 5.07
N GLN A 172 -21.68 -8.86 4.30
CA GLN A 172 -22.66 -8.74 3.21
C GLN A 172 -21.99 -9.03 1.85
N HIS A 173 -20.83 -8.45 1.62
CA HIS A 173 -20.06 -8.67 0.41
C HIS A 173 -18.61 -9.01 0.74
N SER A 174 -18.10 -9.98 0.00
CA SER A 174 -16.73 -10.45 0.13
C SER A 174 -16.18 -10.76 -1.25
N PHE A 175 -15.06 -10.15 -1.59
CA PHE A 175 -14.43 -10.30 -2.90
C PHE A 175 -12.94 -10.54 -2.75
N LEU A 176 -12.43 -11.46 -3.55
CA LEU A 176 -11.01 -11.73 -3.73
C LEU A 176 -10.73 -11.96 -5.21
N THR A 177 -9.74 -11.27 -5.76
CA THR A 177 -9.35 -11.40 -7.18
C THR A 177 -9.05 -12.84 -7.56
N ARG A 178 -9.36 -13.24 -8.80
CA ARG A 178 -9.01 -14.55 -9.37
C ARG A 178 -7.50 -14.77 -9.31
N GLY A 179 -7.09 -16.00 -9.02
CA GLY A 179 -5.68 -16.37 -8.82
C GLY A 179 -5.22 -16.25 -7.35
N ALA A 180 -6.12 -15.79 -6.46
CA ALA A 180 -5.92 -15.83 -5.02
C ALA A 180 -7.01 -16.67 -4.35
N ALA A 181 -6.66 -17.32 -3.24
CA ALA A 181 -7.55 -18.16 -2.47
C ALA A 181 -7.43 -17.90 -0.97
N SER A 182 -8.56 -17.64 -0.33
CA SER A 182 -8.66 -17.59 1.12
C SER A 182 -8.52 -19.00 1.72
N LYS A 183 -7.73 -19.13 2.77
CA LYS A 183 -7.62 -20.37 3.56
C LYS A 183 -8.62 -20.41 4.71
N PHE A 184 -9.55 -19.46 4.79
CA PHE A 184 -10.59 -19.47 5.79
C PHE A 184 -11.61 -20.57 5.48
N LYS A 185 -11.95 -21.39 6.49
CA LYS A 185 -12.86 -22.55 6.34
C LYS A 185 -14.26 -22.10 5.89
N GLY A 186 -14.81 -22.79 4.92
CA GLY A 186 -16.17 -22.51 4.41
C GLY A 186 -16.24 -21.35 3.40
N THR A 187 -15.09 -20.80 2.98
CA THR A 187 -15.04 -19.73 2.00
C THR A 187 -15.05 -20.28 0.58
N GLY A 188 -15.98 -19.79 -0.25
CA GLY A 188 -16.01 -20.10 -1.68
C GLY A 188 -14.94 -19.36 -2.49
N THR A 189 -14.73 -19.79 -3.73
CA THR A 189 -13.81 -19.16 -4.66
C THR A 189 -14.15 -17.68 -4.86
N GLY A 190 -13.11 -16.83 -4.90
CA GLY A 190 -13.27 -15.38 -5.13
C GLY A 190 -13.80 -14.60 -3.92
N LYS A 191 -13.78 -15.20 -2.73
CA LYS A 191 -14.22 -14.56 -1.48
C LYS A 191 -13.12 -14.62 -0.41
N ILE A 192 -13.17 -13.67 0.52
CA ILE A 192 -12.29 -13.61 1.70
C ILE A 192 -12.92 -14.40 2.85
N LEU A 193 -14.21 -14.15 3.10
CA LEU A 193 -15.04 -14.73 4.13
C LEU A 193 -16.39 -15.14 3.54
N PRO A 194 -17.12 -16.09 4.17
CA PRO A 194 -18.51 -16.38 3.79
C PRO A 194 -19.43 -15.17 4.00
N VAL A 195 -20.42 -15.00 3.15
CA VAL A 195 -21.53 -14.06 3.38
C VAL A 195 -22.31 -14.52 4.61
N GLY A 196 -22.74 -13.60 5.46
CA GLY A 196 -23.38 -13.87 6.72
C GLY A 196 -22.43 -14.21 7.88
N TYR A 197 -21.11 -14.26 7.63
CA TYR A 197 -20.15 -14.46 8.71
C TYR A 197 -20.16 -13.27 9.68
N GLU A 198 -20.24 -13.55 10.99
CA GLU A 198 -20.22 -12.55 12.05
C GLU A 198 -18.79 -12.25 12.49
N LEU A 199 -18.39 -10.97 12.40
CA LEU A 199 -17.08 -10.53 12.84
C LEU A 199 -17.10 -10.22 14.35
N ASN A 200 -16.42 -11.04 15.13
CA ASN A 200 -16.18 -10.73 16.53
C ASN A 200 -15.23 -9.52 16.67
N ALA A 201 -15.34 -8.81 17.79
CA ALA A 201 -14.39 -7.74 18.11
C ALA A 201 -12.96 -8.26 18.17
N GLY A 202 -12.03 -7.50 17.60
CA GLY A 202 -10.63 -7.85 17.48
C GLY A 202 -10.18 -8.14 16.05
N THR A 203 -9.00 -8.71 15.89
CA THR A 203 -8.38 -8.96 14.59
C THR A 203 -8.51 -10.43 14.19
N LEU A 204 -9.18 -10.68 13.06
CA LEU A 204 -9.19 -11.96 12.38
C LEU A 204 -8.04 -12.02 11.37
N HIS A 205 -7.22 -13.06 11.48
CA HIS A 205 -6.08 -13.29 10.59
C HIS A 205 -6.45 -14.35 9.55
N ILE A 206 -6.40 -13.99 8.26
CA ILE A 206 -6.81 -14.85 7.16
C ILE A 206 -5.62 -15.05 6.23
N ALA A 207 -5.13 -16.29 6.14
CA ALA A 207 -4.09 -16.62 5.19
C ALA A 207 -4.67 -16.62 3.76
N ILE A 208 -3.99 -15.91 2.86
CA ILE A 208 -4.32 -15.83 1.43
C ILE A 208 -3.18 -16.48 0.65
N ALA A 209 -3.48 -17.52 -0.10
CA ALA A 209 -2.59 -18.09 -1.11
C ALA A 209 -2.77 -17.33 -2.42
N ARG A 210 -1.68 -17.06 -3.14
CA ARG A 210 -1.70 -16.35 -4.42
C ARG A 210 -0.62 -16.82 -5.38
N GLU A 211 -0.80 -16.52 -6.67
CA GLU A 211 0.29 -16.44 -7.62
C GLU A 211 1.07 -15.14 -7.36
N THR A 212 2.38 -15.23 -7.12
CA THR A 212 3.19 -14.11 -6.63
C THR A 212 3.37 -12.99 -7.65
N ASP A 213 3.29 -13.31 -8.94
CA ASP A 213 3.40 -12.36 -10.05
C ASP A 213 2.13 -11.54 -10.30
N LYS A 214 1.00 -11.90 -9.66
CA LYS A 214 -0.28 -11.21 -9.81
C LYS A 214 -0.60 -10.32 -8.64
N SER A 215 -1.10 -9.12 -8.93
CA SER A 215 -1.69 -8.25 -7.92
C SER A 215 -3.04 -8.78 -7.45
N ILE A 216 -3.37 -8.52 -6.20
CA ILE A 216 -4.61 -8.94 -5.56
C ILE A 216 -5.37 -7.71 -5.06
N VAL A 217 -6.67 -7.72 -5.31
CA VAL A 217 -7.63 -6.86 -4.61
C VAL A 217 -8.48 -7.74 -3.70
N ALA A 218 -8.54 -7.37 -2.44
CA ALA A 218 -9.42 -7.96 -1.44
C ALA A 218 -10.37 -6.88 -0.93
N SER A 219 -11.68 -7.12 -1.01
CA SER A 219 -12.71 -6.18 -0.58
C SER A 219 -13.72 -6.88 0.33
N LEU A 220 -14.00 -6.24 1.45
CA LEU A 220 -14.96 -6.73 2.43
C LEU A 220 -15.94 -5.61 2.78
N GLN A 221 -17.23 -5.95 2.82
CA GLN A 221 -18.30 -5.07 3.27
C GLN A 221 -19.12 -5.79 4.32
N VAL A 222 -19.37 -5.13 5.42
CA VAL A 222 -20.18 -5.63 6.53
C VAL A 222 -21.31 -4.66 6.84
N ASN A 223 -22.40 -5.19 7.35
CA ASN A 223 -23.49 -4.40 7.91
C ASN A 223 -23.45 -4.49 9.44
N HIS A 224 -23.54 -3.35 10.09
CA HIS A 224 -23.64 -3.24 11.54
C HIS A 224 -24.74 -2.24 11.89
N GLU A 225 -25.83 -2.73 12.49
CA GLU A 225 -26.97 -1.90 12.91
C GLU A 225 -27.54 -1.02 11.76
N GLY A 226 -27.60 -1.56 10.55
CA GLY A 226 -28.07 -0.85 9.35
C GLY A 226 -27.05 0.06 8.68
N MET A 227 -25.87 0.19 9.25
CA MET A 227 -24.75 0.95 8.64
C MET A 227 -23.79 0.02 7.90
N GLU A 228 -23.41 0.43 6.71
CA GLU A 228 -22.41 -0.29 5.91
C GLU A 228 -21.00 0.21 6.22
N HIS A 229 -20.11 -0.75 6.50
CA HIS A 229 -18.68 -0.50 6.64
C HIS A 229 -17.94 -1.31 5.59
N SER A 230 -16.95 -0.71 4.95
CA SER A 230 -16.16 -1.39 3.91
C SER A 230 -14.68 -1.19 4.11
N CYS A 231 -13.90 -2.19 3.73
CA CYS A 231 -12.45 -2.08 3.62
C CYS A 231 -11.95 -2.74 2.33
N ASN A 232 -10.91 -2.14 1.76
CA ASN A 232 -10.27 -2.62 0.55
C ASN A 232 -8.77 -2.70 0.77
N VAL A 233 -8.16 -3.78 0.32
CA VAL A 233 -6.72 -4.00 0.36
C VAL A 233 -6.23 -4.29 -1.05
N PHE A 234 -5.15 -3.64 -1.44
CA PHE A 234 -4.41 -3.93 -2.67
C PHE A 234 -3.04 -4.48 -2.31
N ILE A 235 -2.69 -5.61 -2.88
CA ILE A 235 -1.41 -6.29 -2.67
C ILE A 235 -0.74 -6.41 -4.04
N PRO A 236 0.41 -5.77 -4.24
CA PRO A 236 1.09 -5.80 -5.54
C PRO A 236 1.64 -7.18 -5.85
N GLY A 237 1.66 -7.55 -7.12
CA GLY A 237 2.45 -8.67 -7.62
C GLY A 237 3.95 -8.36 -7.58
N ASP A 238 4.78 -9.40 -7.64
CA ASP A 238 6.25 -9.25 -7.55
C ASP A 238 6.85 -8.43 -8.70
N ARG A 239 6.12 -8.32 -9.82
CA ARG A 239 6.52 -7.51 -10.98
C ARG A 239 5.88 -6.13 -11.02
N ASP A 240 4.88 -5.88 -10.17
CA ASP A 240 4.30 -4.56 -10.04
C ASP A 240 5.33 -3.63 -9.39
N PHE A 241 5.41 -2.40 -9.87
CA PHE A 241 6.43 -1.45 -9.41
C PHE A 241 7.88 -1.93 -9.60
N ALA A 242 8.11 -2.99 -10.39
CA ALA A 242 9.45 -3.36 -10.83
C ALA A 242 9.86 -2.48 -12.02
N LEU A 243 11.12 -2.06 -12.02
CA LEU A 243 11.71 -1.43 -13.19
C LEU A 243 11.86 -2.47 -14.31
N THR A 244 11.07 -2.32 -15.34
CA THR A 244 11.12 -3.25 -16.49
C THR A 244 12.21 -2.89 -17.50
N THR A 245 12.72 -1.65 -17.50
CA THR A 245 13.86 -1.23 -18.34
C THR A 245 14.46 0.07 -17.81
N PRO A 246 15.78 0.24 -17.83
CA PRO A 246 16.37 1.55 -17.66
C PRO A 246 15.88 2.46 -18.80
N PHE A 247 15.56 3.69 -18.46
CA PHE A 247 15.12 4.70 -19.42
C PHE A 247 16.26 5.01 -20.39
N VAL A 248 16.33 4.26 -21.50
CA VAL A 248 17.21 4.59 -22.63
C VAL A 248 16.49 5.63 -23.47
N ARG A 249 16.93 6.88 -23.40
CA ARG A 249 16.50 7.91 -24.35
C ARG A 249 16.82 7.43 -25.77
N ARG A 250 15.80 7.34 -26.59
CA ARG A 250 15.94 7.51 -28.04
C ARG A 250 15.93 8.99 -28.38
#